data_42c1a2f20310b18df9577bed071c34d5
#
_entry.id   42c1a2f20310b18df9577bed071c34d5
#
_cell.length_a   1.000
_cell.length_b   1.000
_cell.length_c   1.000
_cell.angle_alpha   90.00
_cell.angle_beta   90.00
_cell.angle_gamma   90.00
#
_symmetry.space_group_name_H-M   'P 1'
#
loop_
_entity.id
_entity.type
_entity.pdbx_description
1 polymer ?
#
loop_
_entity_poly.entity_id
_entity_poly.type
_entity_poly.pdbx_seq_one_letter_code
_entity_poly.pdbx_strand_id
1 'polypeptide(L)'
;MADGDVGERLFSEDFDVENDLPKFLDSVLDKVEYIFQSINVHQEAAESHAEVIDQSVCLTRSISDCPDIETGDIVKLDSLATAFADVLALLHHQNAIRPPTTVPENHITLGMEGNGPGRPRFVIRAEMLEELRDLGFSWTKIGEMLGVSRWTIHRRVAEYGLANMTGFHNLSDEELDKMVKEFILNHGSTPGQGYVEGYLKSIGFRIQRRRIRESMARVDPHNTALRWGIVVSRRKYHVPWPNSLWHLDGHHSLIRWKVVILGCMDGYSRRIMFLRCNANNLAETVLGLFLDAVKTDGNLWPSRIRVDKGVENVLVCDAMIQGRGEGRGSFIAGPSTHNQRIERLWKDVFRCVCHLYYYLFYSMESTGILNTDDSVHLFVLHLIFTPRINKALDEFREAFNHHKVRTERNCSPYQMWINGMLHPENPLAHMHS
;
A
#
# COMPACT_ATOMS: atom_id res chain seq x y z
N MET A 1 -8.05 -33.21 -9.99
CA MET A 1 -7.25 -33.63 -11.15
C MET A 1 -7.93 -33.26 -12.48
N ALA A 2 -8.88 -32.33 -12.52
CA ALA A 2 -9.61 -31.98 -13.76
C ALA A 2 -9.52 -30.51 -14.14
N ASP A 3 -9.09 -29.61 -13.23
CA ASP A 3 -9.18 -28.16 -13.46
C ASP A 3 -7.92 -27.52 -14.08
N GLY A 4 -6.82 -28.25 -14.20
CA GLY A 4 -5.57 -27.77 -14.83
C GLY A 4 -5.56 -27.80 -16.36
N ASP A 5 -6.48 -28.54 -16.96
CA ASP A 5 -6.48 -28.87 -18.39
C ASP A 5 -7.25 -27.86 -19.27
N VAL A 6 -8.12 -27.04 -18.68
CA VAL A 6 -9.03 -26.17 -19.46
C VAL A 6 -8.36 -24.86 -19.89
N GLY A 7 -7.51 -24.27 -19.03
CA GLY A 7 -6.80 -23.02 -19.35
C GLY A 7 -5.70 -23.17 -20.40
N GLU A 8 -5.05 -24.34 -20.47
CA GLU A 8 -4.05 -24.64 -21.50
C GLU A 8 -4.67 -24.80 -22.90
N ARG A 9 -5.90 -25.32 -22.97
CA ARG A 9 -6.58 -25.59 -24.22
C ARG A 9 -7.18 -24.34 -24.87
N LEU A 10 -7.51 -23.31 -24.08
CA LEU A 10 -8.07 -22.03 -24.60
C LEU A 10 -7.19 -21.32 -25.64
N PHE A 11 -5.89 -21.63 -25.66
CA PHE A 11 -4.90 -21.03 -26.59
C PHE A 11 -4.16 -22.08 -27.42
N SER A 12 -4.57 -23.36 -27.37
CA SER A 12 -4.07 -24.45 -28.21
C SER A 12 -5.06 -24.81 -29.31
N GLU A 13 -4.56 -25.37 -30.41
CA GLU A 13 -5.40 -25.92 -31.51
C GLU A 13 -6.31 -27.08 -31.03
N ASP A 14 -6.16 -27.56 -29.80
CA ASP A 14 -6.88 -28.69 -29.20
C ASP A 14 -7.98 -28.26 -28.20
N PHE A 15 -8.38 -26.98 -28.12
CA PHE A 15 -9.44 -26.54 -27.21
C PHE A 15 -10.80 -27.06 -27.66
N ASP A 16 -11.39 -27.96 -26.85
CA ASP A 16 -12.72 -28.53 -27.08
C ASP A 16 -13.79 -27.60 -26.48
N VAL A 17 -14.41 -26.77 -27.34
CA VAL A 17 -15.40 -25.76 -26.95
C VAL A 17 -16.59 -26.40 -26.22
N GLU A 18 -17.04 -27.60 -26.60
CA GLU A 18 -18.19 -28.24 -25.95
C GLU A 18 -17.88 -28.71 -24.52
N ASN A 19 -16.66 -29.20 -24.25
CA ASN A 19 -16.31 -29.81 -22.96
C ASN A 19 -15.52 -28.85 -22.04
N ASP A 20 -14.74 -27.94 -22.56
CA ASP A 20 -13.82 -27.13 -21.78
C ASP A 20 -14.37 -25.72 -21.49
N LEU A 21 -15.18 -25.14 -22.38
CA LEU A 21 -15.83 -23.86 -22.16
C LEU A 21 -16.77 -23.83 -20.95
N PRO A 22 -17.66 -24.82 -20.72
CA PRO A 22 -18.50 -24.86 -19.52
C PRO A 22 -17.69 -24.89 -18.22
N LYS A 23 -16.63 -25.70 -18.15
CA LYS A 23 -15.75 -25.79 -16.96
C LYS A 23 -15.00 -24.49 -16.70
N PHE A 24 -14.56 -23.81 -17.77
CA PHE A 24 -13.94 -22.49 -17.66
C PHE A 24 -14.94 -21.46 -17.12
N LEU A 25 -16.18 -21.43 -17.66
CA LEU A 25 -17.22 -20.51 -17.23
C LEU A 25 -17.63 -20.75 -15.76
N ASP A 26 -17.76 -21.99 -15.33
CA ASP A 26 -18.00 -22.35 -13.93
C ASP A 26 -16.87 -21.82 -13.02
N SER A 27 -15.62 -22.04 -13.41
CA SER A 27 -14.46 -21.51 -12.66
C SER A 27 -14.42 -19.97 -12.59
N VAL A 28 -14.85 -19.28 -13.64
CA VAL A 28 -14.96 -17.82 -13.64
C VAL A 28 -16.13 -17.35 -12.77
N LEU A 29 -17.28 -18.05 -12.83
CA LEU A 29 -18.44 -17.74 -12.00
C LEU A 29 -18.15 -17.94 -10.51
N ASP A 30 -17.48 -19.03 -10.12
CA ASP A 30 -17.05 -19.27 -8.74
C ASP A 30 -16.14 -18.14 -8.22
N LYS A 31 -15.23 -17.65 -9.07
CA LYS A 31 -14.34 -16.52 -8.73
C LYS A 31 -15.13 -15.22 -8.54
N VAL A 32 -16.10 -14.95 -9.40
CA VAL A 32 -16.96 -13.77 -9.30
C VAL A 32 -17.83 -13.85 -8.06
N GLU A 33 -18.41 -15.01 -7.75
CA GLU A 33 -19.19 -15.21 -6.54
C GLU A 33 -18.34 -15.00 -5.28
N TYR A 34 -17.11 -15.51 -5.27
CA TYR A 34 -16.15 -15.23 -4.20
C TYR A 34 -15.82 -13.74 -4.06
N ILE A 35 -15.62 -13.04 -5.19
CA ILE A 35 -15.40 -11.58 -5.21
C ILE A 35 -16.65 -10.87 -4.63
N PHE A 36 -17.87 -11.24 -5.05
CA PHE A 36 -19.10 -10.67 -4.51
C PHE A 36 -19.24 -10.87 -3.00
N GLN A 37 -18.93 -12.05 -2.50
CA GLN A 37 -18.95 -12.32 -1.06
C GLN A 37 -17.88 -11.51 -0.31
N SER A 38 -16.71 -11.31 -0.91
CA SER A 38 -15.62 -10.54 -0.30
C SER A 38 -15.84 -9.02 -0.34
N ILE A 39 -16.52 -8.49 -1.35
CA ILE A 39 -16.90 -7.07 -1.44
C ILE A 39 -17.80 -6.64 -0.27
N ASN A 40 -18.73 -7.49 0.13
CA ASN A 40 -19.63 -7.22 1.26
C ASN A 40 -18.92 -7.24 2.62
N VAL A 41 -17.71 -7.79 2.71
CA VAL A 41 -16.95 -7.94 3.95
C VAL A 41 -15.83 -6.89 4.07
N HIS A 42 -15.23 -6.45 2.96
CA HIS A 42 -14.08 -5.53 2.95
C HIS A 42 -14.18 -4.50 1.82
N GLN A 43 -14.64 -3.31 2.14
CA GLN A 43 -14.68 -2.16 1.21
C GLN A 43 -13.31 -1.79 0.60
N GLU A 44 -12.20 -2.17 1.23
CA GLU A 44 -10.83 -1.83 0.79
C GLU A 44 -10.29 -2.70 -0.36
N ALA A 45 -10.99 -3.79 -0.70
CA ALA A 45 -10.60 -4.69 -1.79
C ALA A 45 -11.09 -4.21 -3.19
N ALA A 46 -11.82 -3.10 -3.26
CA ALA A 46 -12.54 -2.69 -4.46
C ALA A 46 -11.63 -2.43 -5.69
N GLU A 47 -10.44 -1.81 -5.51
CA GLU A 47 -9.51 -1.55 -6.63
C GLU A 47 -8.90 -2.85 -7.18
N SER A 48 -8.45 -3.75 -6.30
CA SER A 48 -7.91 -5.04 -6.71
C SER A 48 -8.97 -5.93 -7.39
N HIS A 49 -10.22 -5.84 -6.94
CA HIS A 49 -11.32 -6.56 -7.55
C HIS A 49 -11.75 -5.95 -8.89
N ALA A 50 -11.70 -4.62 -9.03
CA ALA A 50 -11.98 -3.94 -10.30
C ALA A 50 -11.03 -4.39 -11.42
N GLU A 51 -9.73 -4.50 -11.12
CA GLU A 51 -8.73 -4.93 -12.10
C GLU A 51 -8.95 -6.39 -12.54
N VAL A 52 -9.31 -7.29 -11.61
CA VAL A 52 -9.63 -8.70 -11.93
C VAL A 52 -10.89 -8.81 -12.77
N ILE A 53 -11.91 -7.99 -12.49
CA ILE A 53 -13.15 -7.98 -13.25
C ILE A 53 -12.93 -7.39 -14.64
N ASP A 54 -12.14 -6.32 -14.79
CA ASP A 54 -11.81 -5.72 -16.09
C ASP A 54 -11.08 -6.74 -16.99
N GLN A 55 -10.10 -7.47 -16.44
CA GLN A 55 -9.44 -8.55 -17.16
C GLN A 55 -10.40 -9.67 -17.54
N SER A 56 -11.37 -10.01 -16.68
CA SER A 56 -12.40 -11.00 -16.99
C SER A 56 -13.34 -10.54 -18.11
N VAL A 57 -13.69 -9.26 -18.15
CA VAL A 57 -14.46 -8.65 -19.25
C VAL A 57 -13.70 -8.76 -20.57
N CYS A 58 -12.42 -8.39 -20.58
CA CYS A 58 -11.57 -8.46 -21.76
C CYS A 58 -11.46 -9.90 -22.30
N LEU A 59 -11.23 -10.85 -21.39
CA LEU A 59 -11.10 -12.27 -21.75
C LEU A 59 -12.41 -12.83 -22.31
N THR A 60 -13.54 -12.54 -21.66
CA THR A 60 -14.87 -13.02 -22.09
C THR A 60 -15.20 -12.48 -23.49
N ARG A 61 -14.89 -11.21 -23.80
CA ARG A 61 -15.06 -10.62 -25.11
C ARG A 61 -14.14 -11.26 -26.16
N SER A 62 -12.87 -11.51 -25.81
CA SER A 62 -11.93 -12.16 -26.72
C SER A 62 -12.38 -13.60 -27.08
N ILE A 63 -13.03 -14.29 -26.14
CA ILE A 63 -13.61 -15.62 -26.40
C ILE A 63 -14.85 -15.47 -27.31
N SER A 64 -15.72 -14.46 -27.09
CA SER A 64 -16.90 -14.20 -27.96
C SER A 64 -16.52 -13.92 -29.42
N ASP A 65 -15.33 -13.38 -29.67
CA ASP A 65 -14.83 -13.06 -31.01
C ASP A 65 -14.21 -14.29 -31.73
N CYS A 66 -14.12 -15.45 -31.08
CA CYS A 66 -13.60 -16.67 -31.71
C CYS A 66 -14.61 -17.24 -32.72
N PRO A 67 -14.17 -17.58 -33.97
CA PRO A 67 -15.08 -18.00 -35.04
C PRO A 67 -15.73 -19.37 -34.83
N ASP A 68 -15.26 -20.18 -33.91
CA ASP A 68 -15.68 -21.57 -33.67
C ASP A 68 -16.74 -21.72 -32.55
N ILE A 69 -17.28 -20.62 -32.03
CA ILE A 69 -18.25 -20.62 -30.92
C ILE A 69 -19.69 -20.56 -31.46
N GLU A 70 -20.56 -21.40 -30.91
CA GLU A 70 -21.97 -21.41 -31.27
C GLU A 70 -22.68 -20.10 -30.88
N THR A 71 -23.60 -19.64 -31.73
CA THR A 71 -24.35 -18.38 -31.55
C THR A 71 -25.06 -18.32 -30.18
N GLY A 72 -25.49 -19.48 -29.63
CA GLY A 72 -26.13 -19.56 -28.31
C GLY A 72 -25.19 -19.28 -27.14
N ASP A 73 -23.91 -19.62 -27.27
CA ASP A 73 -22.92 -19.40 -26.23
C ASP A 73 -22.30 -17.99 -26.32
N ILE A 74 -22.25 -17.40 -27.51
CA ILE A 74 -21.92 -15.99 -27.69
C ILE A 74 -22.88 -15.09 -26.90
N VAL A 75 -24.18 -15.35 -26.96
CA VAL A 75 -25.19 -14.59 -26.20
C VAL A 75 -24.97 -14.72 -24.68
N LYS A 76 -24.58 -15.90 -24.18
CA LYS A 76 -24.26 -16.11 -22.75
C LYS A 76 -22.99 -15.38 -22.35
N LEU A 77 -21.95 -15.42 -23.19
CA LEU A 77 -20.68 -14.72 -22.98
C LEU A 77 -20.87 -13.20 -22.95
N ASP A 78 -21.67 -12.64 -23.87
CA ASP A 78 -22.00 -11.21 -23.87
C ASP A 78 -22.82 -10.79 -22.65
N SER A 79 -23.76 -11.65 -22.22
CA SER A 79 -24.50 -11.43 -20.96
C SER A 79 -23.58 -11.41 -19.75
N LEU A 80 -22.61 -12.33 -19.68
CA LEU A 80 -21.61 -12.41 -18.62
C LEU A 80 -20.67 -11.21 -18.65
N ALA A 81 -20.19 -10.80 -19.83
CA ALA A 81 -19.35 -9.62 -20.00
C ALA A 81 -20.08 -8.33 -19.56
N THR A 82 -21.36 -8.25 -19.84
CA THR A 82 -22.22 -7.13 -19.40
C THR A 82 -22.36 -7.12 -17.88
N ALA A 83 -22.64 -8.26 -17.26
CA ALA A 83 -22.74 -8.38 -15.80
C ALA A 83 -21.42 -7.99 -15.11
N PHE A 84 -20.27 -8.37 -15.65
CA PHE A 84 -18.98 -7.95 -15.16
C PHE A 84 -18.73 -6.44 -15.29
N ALA A 85 -19.14 -5.85 -16.42
CA ALA A 85 -19.05 -4.42 -16.62
C ALA A 85 -19.91 -3.62 -15.62
N ASP A 86 -21.10 -4.12 -15.28
CA ASP A 86 -21.98 -3.51 -14.27
C ASP A 86 -21.35 -3.58 -12.86
N VAL A 87 -20.75 -4.71 -12.51
CA VAL A 87 -20.00 -4.85 -11.24
C VAL A 87 -18.81 -3.92 -11.20
N LEU A 88 -18.06 -3.80 -12.30
CA LEU A 88 -16.94 -2.88 -12.43
C LEU A 88 -17.38 -1.42 -12.23
N ALA A 89 -18.50 -1.02 -12.82
CA ALA A 89 -19.08 0.31 -12.64
C ALA A 89 -19.47 0.58 -11.18
N LEU A 90 -20.03 -0.41 -10.47
CA LEU A 90 -20.34 -0.30 -9.04
C LEU A 90 -19.08 -0.14 -8.19
N LEU A 91 -18.01 -0.89 -8.49
CA LEU A 91 -16.73 -0.78 -7.77
C LEU A 91 -16.09 0.59 -7.99
N HIS A 92 -16.09 1.10 -9.22
CA HIS A 92 -15.59 2.44 -9.52
C HIS A 92 -16.41 3.53 -8.84
N HIS A 93 -17.74 3.37 -8.75
CA HIS A 93 -18.60 4.32 -8.06
C HIS A 93 -18.31 4.33 -6.53
N GLN A 94 -18.09 3.16 -5.93
CA GLN A 94 -17.70 3.06 -4.51
C GLN A 94 -16.33 3.70 -4.25
N ASN A 95 -15.37 3.53 -5.15
CA ASN A 95 -14.06 4.17 -5.05
C ASN A 95 -14.11 5.70 -5.23
N ALA A 96 -15.04 6.19 -6.05
CA ALA A 96 -15.22 7.64 -6.25
C ALA A 96 -15.81 8.36 -5.03
N ILE A 97 -16.47 7.63 -4.12
CA ILE A 97 -17.04 8.17 -2.87
C ILE A 97 -15.97 8.27 -1.76
N ARG A 98 -14.81 7.62 -1.92
CA ARG A 98 -13.71 7.73 -0.96
C ARG A 98 -13.06 9.11 -1.14
N PRO A 99 -13.14 10.01 -0.13
CA PRO A 99 -12.32 11.22 -0.20
C PRO A 99 -10.86 10.75 -0.22
N PRO A 100 -10.02 11.27 -1.13
CA PRO A 100 -8.61 10.97 -1.11
C PRO A 100 -8.12 11.25 0.31
N THR A 101 -7.22 10.43 0.83
CA THR A 101 -6.47 10.73 2.05
C THR A 101 -5.52 11.86 1.68
N THR A 102 -6.11 13.03 1.44
CA THR A 102 -5.41 14.25 1.11
C THR A 102 -4.60 14.61 2.35
N VAL A 103 -3.30 14.71 2.18
CA VAL A 103 -2.52 15.67 2.98
C VAL A 103 -3.37 16.94 3.02
N PRO A 104 -3.70 17.49 4.20
CA PRO A 104 -4.54 18.69 4.26
C PRO A 104 -4.00 19.71 3.27
N GLU A 105 -4.77 20.05 2.25
CA GLU A 105 -4.38 20.97 1.16
C GLU A 105 -4.06 22.38 1.65
N ASN A 106 -4.32 22.63 2.91
CA ASN A 106 -4.08 23.92 3.53
C ASN A 106 -2.81 23.88 4.36
N HIS A 107 -1.68 24.13 3.72
CA HIS A 107 -0.51 24.62 4.41
C HIS A 107 -0.88 25.82 5.25
N ILE A 108 -0.69 25.67 6.51
CA ILE A 108 -1.22 26.46 7.58
C ILE A 108 -0.49 27.82 7.60
N THR A 109 -0.98 28.72 6.79
CA THR A 109 -0.86 30.13 7.16
C THR A 109 -1.99 30.38 8.14
N LEU A 110 -1.70 30.31 9.45
CA LEU A 110 -2.68 30.63 10.46
C LEU A 110 -3.09 32.10 10.25
N GLY A 111 -4.29 32.29 9.71
CA GLY A 111 -4.90 33.63 9.69
C GLY A 111 -4.96 34.18 11.10
N MET A 112 -4.86 35.47 11.25
CA MET A 112 -5.12 36.17 12.52
C MET A 112 -6.49 36.87 12.44
N GLU A 113 -7.36 36.57 13.38
CA GLU A 113 -8.61 37.30 13.56
C GLU A 113 -8.52 38.28 14.74
N GLY A 114 -8.95 39.53 14.53
CA GLY A 114 -9.07 40.51 15.60
C GLY A 114 -9.12 41.96 15.06
N ASN A 115 -10.32 42.53 14.98
CA ASN A 115 -10.56 43.94 14.70
C ASN A 115 -10.84 44.77 15.97
N GLY A 116 -10.55 44.21 17.16
CA GLY A 116 -10.83 44.83 18.46
C GLY A 116 -9.58 45.15 19.29
N PRO A 117 -9.70 45.88 20.40
CA PRO A 117 -8.60 46.15 21.31
C PRO A 117 -8.15 44.82 21.96
N GLY A 118 -6.96 44.35 21.61
CA GLY A 118 -6.35 43.11 22.12
C GLY A 118 -5.40 42.46 21.12
N ARG A 119 -4.64 41.44 21.59
CA ARG A 119 -3.75 40.70 20.72
C ARG A 119 -4.58 39.86 19.74
N PRO A 120 -4.31 39.92 18.43
CA PRO A 120 -4.98 39.09 17.44
C PRO A 120 -4.93 37.60 17.80
N ARG A 121 -5.99 36.85 17.50
CA ARG A 121 -6.09 35.40 17.78
C ARG A 121 -5.75 34.62 16.53
N PHE A 122 -4.98 33.56 16.69
CA PHE A 122 -4.75 32.59 15.60
C PHE A 122 -6.05 31.84 15.27
N VAL A 123 -6.38 31.83 13.99
CA VAL A 123 -7.49 31.02 13.46
C VAL A 123 -7.00 29.59 13.31
N ILE A 124 -7.38 28.73 14.24
CA ILE A 124 -7.09 27.29 14.22
C ILE A 124 -8.44 26.60 14.08
N ARG A 125 -8.65 25.87 12.99
CA ARG A 125 -9.91 25.16 12.76
C ARG A 125 -9.98 23.87 13.57
N ALA A 126 -11.20 23.48 13.98
CA ALA A 126 -11.42 22.25 14.75
C ALA A 126 -10.98 21.01 13.97
N GLU A 127 -11.39 20.94 12.68
CA GLU A 127 -11.09 19.82 11.77
C GLU A 127 -9.58 19.55 11.67
N MET A 128 -8.78 20.61 11.58
CA MET A 128 -7.32 20.50 11.53
C MET A 128 -6.73 19.89 12.83
N LEU A 129 -7.28 20.30 13.99
CA LEU A 129 -6.84 19.73 15.27
C LEU A 129 -7.24 18.26 15.38
N GLU A 130 -8.43 17.90 14.89
CA GLU A 130 -8.92 16.52 14.83
C GLU A 130 -8.05 15.67 13.93
N GLU A 131 -7.82 16.08 12.69
CA GLU A 131 -6.97 15.37 11.72
C GLU A 131 -5.55 15.14 12.26
N LEU A 132 -4.90 16.18 12.78
CA LEU A 132 -3.56 16.04 13.35
C LEU A 132 -3.55 15.14 14.60
N ARG A 133 -4.65 15.15 15.35
CA ARG A 133 -4.80 14.28 16.52
C ARG A 133 -5.02 12.83 16.13
N ASP A 134 -5.80 12.56 15.10
CA ASP A 134 -6.03 11.22 14.55
C ASP A 134 -4.76 10.63 13.95
N LEU A 135 -3.92 11.46 13.35
CA LEU A 135 -2.55 11.09 12.94
C LEU A 135 -1.64 10.72 14.12
N GLY A 136 -2.10 10.92 15.37
CA GLY A 136 -1.40 10.52 16.58
C GLY A 136 -0.42 11.56 17.13
N PHE A 137 -0.44 12.81 16.63
CA PHE A 137 0.37 13.87 17.21
C PHE A 137 -0.13 14.27 18.61
N SER A 138 0.79 14.55 19.53
CA SER A 138 0.44 15.11 20.83
C SER A 138 0.02 16.59 20.68
N TRP A 139 -0.83 17.09 21.57
CA TRP A 139 -1.22 18.51 21.58
C TRP A 139 -0.02 19.46 21.64
N THR A 140 1.03 19.08 22.35
CA THR A 140 2.29 19.83 22.38
C THR A 140 2.95 19.88 21.00
N LYS A 141 3.02 18.72 20.30
CA LYS A 141 3.62 18.64 18.97
C LYS A 141 2.80 19.39 17.93
N ILE A 142 1.47 19.34 18.04
CA ILE A 142 0.58 20.14 17.20
C ILE A 142 0.86 21.64 17.40
N GLY A 143 1.04 22.10 18.64
CA GLY A 143 1.41 23.48 18.91
C GLY A 143 2.74 23.89 18.27
N GLU A 144 3.76 23.05 18.35
CA GLU A 144 5.05 23.26 17.69
C GLU A 144 4.90 23.33 16.15
N MET A 145 4.12 22.42 15.56
CA MET A 145 3.87 22.37 14.10
C MET A 145 3.13 23.63 13.60
N LEU A 146 2.20 24.14 14.41
CA LEU A 146 1.43 25.33 14.08
C LEU A 146 2.12 26.64 14.46
N GLY A 147 3.30 26.59 15.07
CA GLY A 147 4.01 27.79 15.55
C GLY A 147 3.30 28.51 16.67
N VAL A 148 2.45 27.84 17.44
CA VAL A 148 1.67 28.42 18.54
C VAL A 148 2.02 27.79 19.89
N SER A 149 1.74 28.53 20.96
CA SER A 149 2.01 28.02 22.31
C SER A 149 1.10 26.83 22.65
N ARG A 150 1.62 25.90 23.46
CA ARG A 150 0.86 24.76 24.00
C ARG A 150 -0.47 25.23 24.62
N TRP A 151 -0.46 26.36 25.32
CA TRP A 151 -1.66 26.92 25.97
C TRP A 151 -2.70 27.39 24.96
N THR A 152 -2.28 27.86 23.78
CA THR A 152 -3.19 28.22 22.68
C THR A 152 -3.93 26.99 22.20
N ILE A 153 -3.20 25.89 21.99
CA ILE A 153 -3.82 24.60 21.58
C ILE A 153 -4.78 24.10 22.65
N HIS A 154 -4.38 24.08 23.93
CA HIS A 154 -5.27 23.61 25.01
C HIS A 154 -6.55 24.43 25.13
N ARG A 155 -6.49 25.76 24.91
CA ARG A 155 -7.69 26.58 24.88
C ARG A 155 -8.62 26.24 23.71
N ARG A 156 -8.07 26.02 22.51
CA ARG A 156 -8.85 25.60 21.35
C ARG A 156 -9.45 24.20 21.53
N VAL A 157 -8.69 23.27 22.06
CA VAL A 157 -9.16 21.92 22.40
C VAL A 157 -10.34 21.97 23.37
N ALA A 158 -10.28 22.82 24.40
CA ALA A 158 -11.39 23.02 25.32
C ALA A 158 -12.58 23.73 24.67
N GLU A 159 -12.33 24.76 23.84
CA GLU A 159 -13.34 25.54 23.13
C GLU A 159 -14.13 24.65 22.13
N TYR A 160 -13.46 23.73 21.45
CA TYR A 160 -14.08 22.80 20.48
C TYR A 160 -14.55 21.49 21.10
N GLY A 161 -14.42 21.29 22.39
CA GLY A 161 -14.84 20.04 23.06
C GLY A 161 -13.99 18.81 22.73
N LEU A 162 -12.77 19.00 22.21
CA LEU A 162 -11.88 17.94 21.75
C LEU A 162 -11.04 17.27 22.86
N ALA A 163 -11.30 17.60 24.12
CA ALA A 163 -10.53 17.06 25.26
C ALA A 163 -10.57 15.53 25.34
N ASN A 164 -11.64 14.91 24.89
CA ASN A 164 -11.85 13.46 24.91
C ASN A 164 -11.20 12.72 23.73
N MET A 165 -10.71 13.43 22.70
CA MET A 165 -9.99 12.82 21.57
C MET A 165 -8.59 12.26 21.94
N THR A 166 -8.28 12.18 23.21
CA THR A 166 -7.00 11.65 23.71
C THR A 166 -7.01 10.16 23.97
N GLY A 167 -8.20 9.54 23.93
CA GLY A 167 -8.44 8.18 24.41
C GLY A 167 -7.91 7.12 23.47
N PHE A 168 -7.39 6.06 24.06
CA PHE A 168 -7.30 4.77 23.41
C PHE A 168 -8.69 4.17 23.30
N HIS A 169 -8.95 3.44 22.21
CA HIS A 169 -10.20 2.69 22.05
C HIS A 169 -10.30 1.59 23.12
N ASN A 170 -11.48 1.45 23.69
CA ASN A 170 -11.72 0.45 24.73
C ASN A 170 -12.32 -0.81 24.08
N LEU A 171 -11.48 -1.56 23.32
CA LEU A 171 -11.81 -2.89 22.83
C LEU A 171 -11.70 -3.91 23.95
N SER A 172 -12.52 -4.96 23.92
CA SER A 172 -12.30 -6.14 24.79
C SER A 172 -11.01 -6.85 24.40
N ASP A 173 -10.48 -7.68 25.28
CA ASP A 173 -9.27 -8.44 24.96
C ASP A 173 -9.54 -9.52 23.91
N GLU A 174 -10.76 -10.07 23.86
CA GLU A 174 -11.23 -11.04 22.88
C GLU A 174 -11.32 -10.41 21.48
N GLU A 175 -11.85 -9.20 21.36
CA GLU A 175 -11.92 -8.47 20.09
C GLU A 175 -10.53 -8.11 19.58
N LEU A 176 -9.65 -7.64 20.47
CA LEU A 176 -8.27 -7.34 20.14
C LEU A 176 -7.52 -8.61 19.70
N ASP A 177 -7.68 -9.72 20.41
CA ASP A 177 -7.05 -11.00 20.08
C ASP A 177 -7.56 -11.53 18.73
N LYS A 178 -8.83 -11.34 18.40
CA LYS A 178 -9.39 -11.69 17.09
C LYS A 178 -8.72 -10.90 15.96
N MET A 179 -8.61 -9.57 16.10
CA MET A 179 -7.97 -8.70 15.10
C MET A 179 -6.48 -9.04 14.93
N VAL A 180 -5.77 -9.25 16.05
CA VAL A 180 -4.35 -9.64 16.02
C VAL A 180 -4.16 -11.01 15.40
N LYS A 181 -5.06 -11.97 15.69
CA LYS A 181 -5.04 -13.31 15.08
C LYS A 181 -5.29 -13.24 13.59
N GLU A 182 -6.26 -12.46 13.14
CA GLU A 182 -6.55 -12.25 11.73
C GLU A 182 -5.35 -11.62 11.00
N PHE A 183 -4.74 -10.60 11.59
CA PHE A 183 -3.51 -10.01 11.06
C PHE A 183 -2.38 -11.04 10.92
N ILE A 184 -2.16 -11.87 11.95
CA ILE A 184 -1.13 -12.92 11.93
C ILE A 184 -1.45 -14.02 10.90
N LEU A 185 -2.71 -14.39 10.72
CA LEU A 185 -3.13 -15.37 9.71
C LEU A 185 -2.88 -14.86 8.29
N ASN A 186 -3.13 -13.56 8.05
CA ASN A 186 -2.96 -12.96 6.73
C ASN A 186 -1.49 -12.66 6.38
N HIS A 187 -0.65 -12.33 7.38
CA HIS A 187 0.71 -11.82 7.17
C HIS A 187 1.80 -12.71 7.80
N GLY A 188 1.42 -13.84 8.40
CA GLY A 188 2.33 -14.73 9.12
C GLY A 188 2.74 -14.18 10.49
N SER A 189 3.49 -15.00 11.25
CA SER A 189 3.88 -14.71 12.64
C SER A 189 5.15 -13.87 12.77
N THR A 190 5.75 -13.44 11.67
CA THR A 190 7.01 -12.67 11.68
C THR A 190 6.85 -11.16 11.92
N PRO A 191 5.70 -10.49 11.68
CA PRO A 191 5.54 -9.08 11.97
C PRO A 191 5.75 -8.75 13.45
N GLY A 192 6.53 -7.71 13.70
CA GLY A 192 6.74 -7.21 15.06
C GLY A 192 5.56 -6.42 15.60
N GLN A 193 5.54 -6.19 16.91
CA GLN A 193 4.50 -5.39 17.60
C GLN A 193 4.22 -4.03 16.93
N GLY A 194 5.25 -3.38 16.36
CA GLY A 194 5.10 -2.08 15.69
C GLY A 194 4.21 -2.14 14.46
N TYR A 195 4.25 -3.24 13.70
CA TYR A 195 3.40 -3.43 12.52
C TYR A 195 1.95 -3.71 12.91
N VAL A 196 1.73 -4.54 13.94
CA VAL A 196 0.38 -4.77 14.49
C VAL A 196 -0.21 -3.46 15.02
N GLU A 197 0.58 -2.65 15.73
CA GLU A 197 0.15 -1.30 16.19
C GLU A 197 -0.17 -0.39 15.00
N GLY A 198 0.66 -0.42 13.93
CA GLY A 198 0.44 0.34 12.71
C GLY A 198 -0.84 -0.08 11.99
N TYR A 199 -1.05 -1.38 11.81
CA TYR A 199 -2.27 -1.93 11.22
C TYR A 199 -3.53 -1.53 12.00
N LEU A 200 -3.55 -1.74 13.33
CA LEU A 200 -4.69 -1.32 14.14
C LEU A 200 -5.00 0.17 14.01
N LYS A 201 -3.98 1.01 13.88
CA LYS A 201 -4.17 2.45 13.63
C LYS A 201 -4.70 2.74 12.25
N SER A 202 -4.24 2.04 11.20
CA SER A 202 -4.71 2.26 9.83
C SER A 202 -6.20 1.94 9.66
N ILE A 203 -6.71 0.98 10.43
CA ILE A 203 -8.14 0.65 10.51
C ILE A 203 -8.91 1.45 11.59
N GLY A 204 -8.29 2.50 12.14
CA GLY A 204 -8.92 3.46 13.04
C GLY A 204 -8.85 3.12 14.54
N PHE A 205 -8.19 2.03 14.95
CA PHE A 205 -8.10 1.64 16.35
C PHE A 205 -6.80 2.08 17.03
N ARG A 206 -6.90 2.95 18.02
CA ARG A 206 -5.77 3.35 18.89
C ARG A 206 -5.78 2.50 20.14
N ILE A 207 -4.90 1.50 20.20
CA ILE A 207 -4.79 0.57 21.31
C ILE A 207 -3.49 0.83 22.08
N GLN A 208 -3.54 0.69 23.39
CA GLN A 208 -2.34 0.78 24.23
C GLN A 208 -1.31 -0.27 23.83
N ARG A 209 -0.05 0.14 23.64
CA ARG A 209 1.05 -0.75 23.25
C ARG A 209 1.22 -1.96 24.16
N ARG A 210 0.94 -1.80 25.45
CA ARG A 210 0.96 -2.90 26.41
C ARG A 210 -0.07 -3.96 26.06
N ARG A 211 -1.33 -3.57 25.78
CA ARG A 211 -2.41 -4.49 25.42
C ARG A 211 -2.13 -5.23 24.11
N ILE A 212 -1.56 -4.54 23.10
CA ILE A 212 -1.14 -5.19 21.84
C ILE A 212 -0.07 -6.26 22.13
N ARG A 213 0.91 -5.96 22.99
CA ARG A 213 1.94 -6.94 23.38
C ARG A 213 1.36 -8.15 24.09
N GLU A 214 0.45 -7.93 25.02
CA GLU A 214 -0.25 -8.97 25.78
C GLU A 214 -1.10 -9.84 24.84
N SER A 215 -1.83 -9.23 23.89
CA SER A 215 -2.59 -9.91 22.86
C SER A 215 -1.69 -10.77 21.96
N MET A 216 -0.59 -10.22 21.44
CA MET A 216 0.38 -10.99 20.64
C MET A 216 0.98 -12.17 21.42
N ALA A 217 1.21 -12.01 22.73
CA ALA A 217 1.70 -13.10 23.57
C ALA A 217 0.64 -14.19 23.79
N ARG A 218 -0.64 -13.83 23.85
CA ARG A 218 -1.75 -14.80 23.96
C ARG A 218 -2.00 -15.52 22.63
N VAL A 219 -1.98 -14.78 21.52
CA VAL A 219 -2.31 -15.29 20.17
C VAL A 219 -1.15 -16.11 19.59
N ASP A 220 0.09 -15.66 19.78
CA ASP A 220 1.29 -16.30 19.21
C ASP A 220 2.48 -16.22 20.21
N PRO A 221 2.48 -17.05 21.25
CA PRO A 221 3.50 -17.03 22.28
C PRO A 221 4.88 -17.42 21.78
N HIS A 222 4.96 -18.41 20.87
CA HIS A 222 6.22 -18.93 20.37
C HIS A 222 7.04 -17.89 19.59
N ASN A 223 6.44 -17.27 18.57
CA ASN A 223 7.13 -16.27 17.77
C ASN A 223 7.33 -14.95 18.53
N THR A 224 6.51 -14.66 19.52
CA THR A 224 6.71 -13.52 20.42
C THR A 224 8.01 -13.68 21.21
N ALA A 225 8.32 -14.87 21.72
CA ALA A 225 9.57 -15.15 22.43
C ALA A 225 10.82 -15.06 21.53
N LEU A 226 10.75 -15.57 20.29
CA LEU A 226 11.88 -15.54 19.33
C LEU A 226 12.30 -14.12 18.93
N ARG A 227 11.39 -13.15 18.95
CA ARG A 227 11.65 -11.74 18.56
C ARG A 227 12.48 -10.95 19.59
N TRP A 228 12.66 -11.43 20.79
CA TRP A 228 13.33 -10.70 21.88
C TRP A 228 14.87 -10.74 21.83
N GLY A 229 15.48 -11.54 20.95
CA GLY A 229 16.90 -11.87 20.99
C GLY A 229 17.87 -11.05 20.09
N ILE A 230 17.46 -10.11 19.23
CA ILE A 230 18.36 -9.55 18.17
C ILE A 230 18.57 -8.03 18.22
N VAL A 231 19.84 -7.57 18.39
CA VAL A 231 20.25 -6.14 18.38
C VAL A 231 21.43 -5.87 17.41
N VAL A 232 21.36 -4.82 16.58
CA VAL A 232 22.41 -4.43 15.59
C VAL A 232 22.69 -2.92 15.57
N SER A 233 23.99 -2.49 15.38
CA SER A 233 24.48 -1.09 15.32
C SER A 233 24.66 -0.56 13.89
N ARG A 234 24.48 0.76 13.63
CA ARG A 234 24.40 1.34 12.26
C ARG A 234 25.08 2.69 12.06
N ARG A 235 25.49 2.98 10.79
CA ARG A 235 26.04 4.27 10.33
C ARG A 235 24.94 5.32 10.12
N LYS A 236 25.27 6.62 10.29
CA LYS A 236 24.31 7.73 10.12
C LYS A 236 24.08 8.03 8.63
N TYR A 237 22.83 7.98 8.21
CA TYR A 237 22.33 8.42 6.93
C TYR A 237 21.47 9.68 7.15
N HIS A 238 21.66 10.73 6.34
CA HIS A 238 20.96 12.00 6.52
C HIS A 238 20.35 12.47 5.19
N VAL A 239 19.05 12.73 5.21
CA VAL A 239 18.28 13.43 4.16
C VAL A 239 17.60 14.62 4.84
N PRO A 240 17.70 15.85 4.29
CA PRO A 240 17.29 17.04 5.03
C PRO A 240 15.78 17.11 5.32
N TRP A 241 14.95 16.79 4.32
CA TRP A 241 13.48 16.96 4.39
C TRP A 241 12.75 15.82 3.68
N PRO A 242 11.46 15.60 3.97
CA PRO A 242 10.61 14.76 3.14
C PRO A 242 10.64 15.26 1.70
N ASN A 243 10.45 14.35 0.76
CA ASN A 243 10.45 14.64 -0.67
C ASN A 243 11.78 15.19 -1.25
N SER A 244 12.84 15.22 -0.42
CA SER A 244 14.18 15.59 -0.90
C SER A 244 14.84 14.47 -1.71
N LEU A 245 14.60 13.23 -1.33
CA LEU A 245 15.16 12.05 -1.98
C LEU A 245 14.23 10.85 -1.83
N TRP A 246 13.77 10.30 -2.93
CA TRP A 246 13.11 9.00 -2.96
C TRP A 246 14.09 7.90 -3.34
N HIS A 247 13.94 6.73 -2.75
CA HIS A 247 14.64 5.50 -3.09
C HIS A 247 13.68 4.60 -3.84
N LEU A 248 14.05 4.20 -5.03
CA LEU A 248 13.28 3.26 -5.86
C LEU A 248 14.15 2.04 -6.11
N ASP A 249 13.54 0.86 -6.03
CA ASP A 249 14.24 -0.41 -6.20
C ASP A 249 13.26 -1.55 -6.46
N GLY A 250 13.76 -2.68 -6.98
CA GLY A 250 13.03 -3.90 -7.22
C GLY A 250 13.43 -5.03 -6.28
N HIS A 251 12.46 -5.74 -5.71
CA HIS A 251 12.69 -6.92 -4.88
C HIS A 251 12.41 -8.20 -5.63
N HIS A 252 13.42 -9.04 -5.74
CA HIS A 252 13.46 -10.22 -6.63
C HIS A 252 13.27 -11.56 -5.90
N SER A 253 12.75 -11.58 -4.67
CA SER A 253 12.58 -12.83 -3.93
C SER A 253 11.65 -13.85 -4.61
N LEU A 254 10.72 -13.38 -5.43
CA LEU A 254 9.77 -14.21 -6.17
C LEU A 254 10.08 -14.28 -7.68
N ILE A 255 11.29 -13.89 -8.10
CA ILE A 255 11.70 -13.82 -9.52
C ILE A 255 11.65 -15.18 -10.23
N ARG A 256 11.83 -16.28 -9.49
CA ARG A 256 11.70 -17.64 -10.02
C ARG A 256 10.36 -17.85 -10.73
N TRP A 257 9.32 -17.24 -10.22
CA TRP A 257 7.95 -17.28 -10.76
C TRP A 257 7.62 -16.04 -11.61
N LYS A 258 8.66 -15.34 -12.11
CA LYS A 258 8.54 -14.11 -12.90
C LYS A 258 7.72 -13.01 -12.22
N VAL A 259 7.79 -12.97 -10.91
CA VAL A 259 7.14 -11.94 -10.08
C VAL A 259 8.20 -11.03 -9.48
N VAL A 260 8.03 -9.73 -9.65
CA VAL A 260 8.90 -8.68 -9.10
C VAL A 260 8.07 -7.73 -8.26
N ILE A 261 8.57 -7.34 -7.09
CA ILE A 261 7.93 -6.31 -6.27
C ILE A 261 8.72 -5.02 -6.44
N LEU A 262 8.06 -4.02 -7.02
CA LEU A 262 8.60 -2.69 -7.20
C LEU A 262 8.19 -1.80 -6.02
N GLY A 263 9.12 -1.02 -5.50
CA GLY A 263 8.86 -0.16 -4.36
C GLY A 263 9.60 1.16 -4.39
N CYS A 264 8.99 2.15 -3.75
CA CYS A 264 9.57 3.46 -3.59
C CYS A 264 9.36 3.96 -2.16
N MET A 265 10.39 4.58 -1.59
CA MET A 265 10.40 5.05 -0.22
C MET A 265 11.01 6.44 -0.11
N ASP A 266 10.39 7.32 0.66
CA ASP A 266 11.00 8.61 1.02
C ASP A 266 12.19 8.42 1.95
N GLY A 267 13.31 9.05 1.60
CA GLY A 267 14.59 8.91 2.31
C GLY A 267 14.60 9.55 3.69
N TYR A 268 13.83 10.61 3.91
CA TYR A 268 13.72 11.28 5.19
C TYR A 268 12.78 10.55 6.16
N SER A 269 11.54 10.42 5.76
CA SER A 269 10.47 9.89 6.61
C SER A 269 10.41 8.38 6.66
N ARG A 270 11.01 7.70 5.67
CA ARG A 270 10.84 6.25 5.43
C ARG A 270 9.42 5.88 5.02
N ARG A 271 8.58 6.83 4.65
CA ARG A 271 7.23 6.57 4.13
C ARG A 271 7.35 5.80 2.84
N ILE A 272 6.62 4.70 2.74
CA ILE A 272 6.49 3.95 1.49
C ILE A 272 5.55 4.73 0.60
N MET A 273 6.06 5.18 -0.56
CA MET A 273 5.31 5.94 -1.55
C MET A 273 4.46 5.02 -2.41
N PHE A 274 5.05 3.92 -2.89
CA PHE A 274 4.33 2.80 -3.49
C PHE A 274 5.05 1.49 -3.20
N LEU A 275 4.29 0.39 -3.30
CA LEU A 275 4.79 -0.97 -3.16
C LEU A 275 3.86 -1.88 -3.96
N ARG A 276 4.33 -2.43 -5.08
CA ARG A 276 3.50 -3.19 -6.02
C ARG A 276 4.20 -4.43 -6.54
N CYS A 277 3.44 -5.52 -6.62
CA CYS A 277 3.81 -6.78 -7.25
C CYS A 277 3.40 -6.74 -8.72
N ASN A 278 4.34 -7.08 -9.61
CA ASN A 278 4.13 -7.08 -11.04
C ASN A 278 4.69 -8.36 -11.66
N ALA A 279 4.11 -8.79 -12.78
CA ALA A 279 4.58 -9.92 -13.59
C ALA A 279 5.73 -9.55 -14.55
N ASN A 280 6.17 -8.29 -14.52
CA ASN A 280 7.26 -7.79 -15.35
C ASN A 280 8.07 -6.72 -14.62
N ASN A 281 9.22 -6.38 -15.19
CA ASN A 281 10.11 -5.30 -14.72
C ASN A 281 10.41 -4.35 -15.89
N LEU A 282 9.38 -3.94 -16.62
CA LEU A 282 9.52 -3.04 -17.76
C LEU A 282 9.62 -1.58 -17.28
N ALA A 283 10.38 -0.78 -18.02
CA ALA A 283 10.57 0.63 -17.70
C ALA A 283 9.25 1.41 -17.67
N GLU A 284 8.30 1.07 -18.53
CA GLU A 284 6.95 1.65 -18.58
C GLU A 284 6.18 1.35 -17.29
N THR A 285 6.28 0.12 -16.77
CA THR A 285 5.63 -0.31 -15.53
C THR A 285 6.19 0.49 -14.35
N VAL A 286 7.51 0.61 -14.26
CA VAL A 286 8.18 1.37 -13.19
C VAL A 286 7.81 2.86 -13.27
N LEU A 287 7.79 3.43 -14.49
CA LEU A 287 7.38 4.82 -14.71
C LEU A 287 5.93 5.04 -14.31
N GLY A 288 5.01 4.15 -14.70
CA GLY A 288 3.60 4.23 -14.33
C GLY A 288 3.41 4.31 -12.81
N LEU A 289 4.02 3.38 -12.06
CA LEU A 289 3.97 3.36 -10.59
C LEU A 289 4.58 4.63 -9.96
N PHE A 290 5.67 5.14 -10.53
CA PHE A 290 6.29 6.37 -10.06
C PHE A 290 5.37 7.58 -10.26
N LEU A 291 4.78 7.73 -11.45
CA LEU A 291 3.87 8.83 -11.77
C LEU A 291 2.57 8.76 -10.95
N ASP A 292 2.04 7.57 -10.72
CA ASP A 292 0.88 7.36 -9.86
C ASP A 292 1.17 7.77 -8.41
N ALA A 293 2.35 7.44 -7.89
CA ALA A 293 2.77 7.88 -6.56
C ALA A 293 2.89 9.41 -6.47
N VAL A 294 3.48 10.06 -7.48
CA VAL A 294 3.55 11.52 -7.57
C VAL A 294 2.16 12.13 -7.59
N LYS A 295 1.24 11.58 -8.41
CA LYS A 295 -0.14 12.06 -8.52
C LYS A 295 -0.92 11.89 -7.22
N THR A 296 -0.78 10.74 -6.55
CA THR A 296 -1.46 10.43 -5.29
C THR A 296 -1.04 11.38 -4.17
N ASP A 297 0.19 11.85 -4.17
CA ASP A 297 0.71 12.82 -3.20
C ASP A 297 0.52 14.29 -3.64
N GLY A 298 -0.52 14.60 -4.42
CA GLY A 298 -0.85 15.96 -4.83
C GLY A 298 0.09 16.54 -5.90
N ASN A 299 0.60 15.70 -6.80
CA ASN A 299 1.59 16.04 -7.83
C ASN A 299 2.94 16.56 -7.28
N LEU A 300 3.30 16.11 -6.08
CA LEU A 300 4.55 16.45 -5.42
C LEU A 300 5.72 15.61 -5.96
N TRP A 301 6.43 16.14 -6.95
CA TRP A 301 7.64 15.51 -7.46
C TRP A 301 8.76 15.50 -6.40
N PRO A 302 9.48 14.39 -6.21
CA PRO A 302 10.66 14.40 -5.36
C PRO A 302 11.75 15.33 -5.94
N SER A 303 12.56 15.92 -5.07
CA SER A 303 13.69 16.73 -5.52
C SER A 303 14.72 15.87 -6.26
N ARG A 304 14.95 14.67 -5.76
CA ARG A 304 15.87 13.67 -6.34
C ARG A 304 15.29 12.28 -6.19
N ILE A 305 15.66 11.39 -7.12
CA ILE A 305 15.42 9.96 -7.02
C ILE A 305 16.74 9.20 -7.04
N ARG A 306 16.84 8.17 -6.22
CA ARG A 306 17.96 7.24 -6.23
C ARG A 306 17.49 5.88 -6.66
N VAL A 307 18.19 5.31 -7.62
CA VAL A 307 17.94 3.98 -8.18
C VAL A 307 19.26 3.21 -8.29
N ASP A 308 19.18 1.91 -8.51
CA ASP A 308 20.31 1.14 -8.99
C ASP A 308 20.54 1.35 -10.50
N LYS A 309 21.60 0.71 -11.06
CA LYS A 309 21.95 0.84 -12.47
C LYS A 309 21.17 -0.14 -13.35
N GLY A 310 19.85 -0.18 -13.23
CA GLY A 310 18.98 -1.03 -14.03
C GLY A 310 18.39 -0.27 -15.23
N VAL A 311 18.15 -0.99 -16.34
CA VAL A 311 17.52 -0.45 -17.55
C VAL A 311 16.05 -0.09 -17.33
N GLU A 312 15.41 -0.73 -16.36
CA GLU A 312 14.03 -0.48 -15.94
C GLU A 312 13.83 0.95 -15.38
N ASN A 313 14.91 1.62 -14.99
CA ASN A 313 14.86 2.94 -14.37
C ASN A 313 15.03 4.09 -15.37
N VAL A 314 15.27 3.81 -16.67
CA VAL A 314 15.62 4.83 -17.68
C VAL A 314 14.48 5.83 -17.89
N LEU A 315 13.23 5.35 -18.02
CA LEU A 315 12.08 6.24 -18.23
C LEU A 315 11.78 7.11 -17.00
N VAL A 316 12.02 6.62 -15.80
CA VAL A 316 11.91 7.42 -14.57
C VAL A 316 13.00 8.50 -14.53
N CYS A 317 14.23 8.19 -15.01
CA CYS A 317 15.29 9.16 -15.16
C CYS A 317 14.85 10.31 -16.09
N ASP A 318 14.35 9.98 -17.27
CA ASP A 318 13.89 10.97 -18.25
C ASP A 318 12.74 11.82 -17.68
N ALA A 319 11.76 11.20 -17.04
CA ALA A 319 10.67 11.91 -16.39
C ALA A 319 11.14 12.87 -15.29
N MET A 320 12.12 12.46 -14.49
CA MET A 320 12.74 13.33 -13.46
C MET A 320 13.51 14.50 -14.08
N ILE A 321 14.21 14.29 -15.18
CA ILE A 321 14.92 15.36 -15.91
C ILE A 321 13.92 16.34 -16.52
N GLN A 322 12.86 15.83 -17.15
CA GLN A 322 11.78 16.66 -17.74
C GLN A 322 11.03 17.45 -16.68
N GLY A 323 10.65 16.80 -15.58
CA GLY A 323 9.86 17.41 -14.49
C GLY A 323 10.63 18.36 -13.60
N ARG A 324 11.96 18.20 -13.45
CA ARG A 324 12.79 18.99 -12.54
C ARG A 324 13.84 19.84 -13.22
N GLY A 325 14.06 19.67 -14.53
CA GLY A 325 15.04 20.38 -15.33
C GLY A 325 16.39 19.64 -15.44
N GLU A 326 17.08 19.92 -16.53
CA GLU A 326 18.40 19.38 -16.84
C GLU A 326 19.49 19.95 -15.90
N GLY A 327 20.59 19.21 -15.73
CA GLY A 327 21.77 19.65 -14.98
C GLY A 327 21.63 19.78 -13.48
N ARG A 328 20.45 19.50 -12.93
CA ARG A 328 20.13 19.64 -11.49
C ARG A 328 20.59 18.45 -10.64
N GLY A 329 20.95 17.32 -11.25
CA GLY A 329 21.26 16.08 -10.55
C GLY A 329 20.04 15.47 -9.86
N SER A 330 18.86 15.57 -10.49
CA SER A 330 17.59 15.06 -9.98
C SER A 330 17.54 13.53 -9.95
N PHE A 331 18.40 12.88 -10.73
CA PHE A 331 18.52 11.43 -10.82
C PHE A 331 19.89 10.97 -10.34
N ILE A 332 19.93 9.98 -9.44
CA ILE A 332 21.15 9.43 -8.86
C ILE A 332 21.16 7.92 -9.11
N ALA A 333 21.93 7.47 -10.11
CA ALA A 333 22.20 6.06 -10.31
C ALA A 333 23.44 5.63 -9.52
N GLY A 334 23.40 4.51 -8.82
CA GLY A 334 24.52 4.03 -8.05
C GLY A 334 24.42 2.54 -7.72
N PRO A 335 25.45 1.95 -7.09
CA PRO A 335 25.39 0.58 -6.59
C PRO A 335 24.23 0.43 -5.57
N SER A 336 23.58 -0.74 -5.54
CA SER A 336 22.50 -1.08 -4.60
C SER A 336 22.92 -0.89 -3.14
N THR A 337 24.20 -1.12 -2.81
CA THR A 337 24.75 -0.88 -1.47
C THR A 337 24.54 0.55 -0.94
N HIS A 338 24.31 1.52 -1.81
CA HIS A 338 24.00 2.90 -1.44
C HIS A 338 22.51 3.16 -1.27
N ASN A 339 21.66 2.19 -1.60
CA ASN A 339 20.19 2.27 -1.48
C ASN A 339 19.67 1.71 -0.12
N GLN A 340 20.44 1.91 0.95
CA GLN A 340 20.29 1.25 2.27
C GLN A 340 18.87 1.36 2.88
N ARG A 341 18.11 2.41 2.59
CA ARG A 341 16.75 2.61 3.15
C ARG A 341 15.80 1.58 2.59
N ILE A 342 15.76 1.45 1.28
CA ILE A 342 14.85 0.52 0.61
C ILE A 342 15.34 -0.94 0.76
N GLU A 343 16.67 -1.16 0.77
CA GLU A 343 17.26 -2.47 1.07
C GLU A 343 16.84 -3.00 2.46
N ARG A 344 16.70 -2.11 3.42
CA ARG A 344 16.19 -2.50 4.74
C ARG A 344 14.70 -2.83 4.68
N LEU A 345 13.91 -2.09 3.88
CA LEU A 345 12.50 -2.35 3.68
C LEU A 345 12.27 -3.77 3.12
N TRP A 346 13.07 -4.20 2.16
CA TRP A 346 12.94 -5.53 1.54
C TRP A 346 12.99 -6.68 2.55
N LYS A 347 13.79 -6.55 3.60
CA LYS A 347 13.80 -7.56 4.67
C LYS A 347 12.47 -7.65 5.39
N ASP A 348 11.84 -6.51 5.62
CA ASP A 348 10.54 -6.46 6.30
C ASP A 348 9.42 -6.91 5.35
N VAL A 349 9.45 -6.52 4.06
CA VAL A 349 8.52 -6.99 3.01
C VAL A 349 8.63 -8.51 2.85
N PHE A 350 9.85 -9.04 2.75
CA PHE A 350 10.03 -10.50 2.64
C PHE A 350 9.41 -11.22 3.84
N ARG A 351 9.72 -10.77 5.05
CA ARG A 351 9.24 -11.42 6.29
C ARG A 351 7.74 -11.34 6.48
N CYS A 352 7.12 -10.23 6.07
CA CYS A 352 5.71 -9.97 6.35
C CYS A 352 4.77 -10.39 5.21
N VAL A 353 5.27 -10.42 3.96
CA VAL A 353 4.45 -10.70 2.77
C VAL A 353 5.03 -11.84 1.96
N CYS A 354 6.25 -11.69 1.39
CA CYS A 354 6.76 -12.60 0.37
C CYS A 354 7.01 -14.03 0.89
N HIS A 355 7.40 -14.15 2.15
CA HIS A 355 7.72 -15.42 2.79
C HIS A 355 6.60 -16.45 2.64
N LEU A 356 5.35 -16.06 2.84
CA LEU A 356 4.19 -16.93 2.67
C LEU A 356 4.10 -17.49 1.25
N TYR A 357 4.15 -16.60 0.26
CA TYR A 357 4.04 -16.96 -1.16
C TYR A 357 5.26 -17.74 -1.65
N TYR A 358 6.44 -17.40 -1.16
CA TYR A 358 7.69 -18.12 -1.47
C TYR A 358 7.58 -19.61 -1.12
N TYR A 359 7.17 -19.93 0.10
CA TYR A 359 7.01 -21.32 0.51
C TYR A 359 5.80 -22.00 -0.14
N LEU A 360 4.71 -21.26 -0.34
CA LEU A 360 3.54 -21.78 -1.04
C LEU A 360 3.89 -22.20 -2.47
N PHE A 361 4.57 -21.35 -3.22
CA PHE A 361 4.93 -21.64 -4.60
C PHE A 361 5.94 -22.79 -4.71
N TYR A 362 6.91 -22.86 -3.81
CA TYR A 362 7.78 -24.04 -3.75
C TYR A 362 7.02 -25.32 -3.40
N SER A 363 6.04 -25.26 -2.51
CA SER A 363 5.17 -26.40 -2.21
C SER A 363 4.35 -26.83 -3.43
N MET A 364 3.83 -25.87 -4.20
CA MET A 364 3.10 -26.15 -5.44
C MET A 364 4.01 -26.80 -6.51
N GLU A 365 5.26 -26.34 -6.63
CA GLU A 365 6.24 -26.98 -7.52
C GLU A 365 6.55 -28.41 -7.06
N SER A 366 6.81 -28.60 -5.77
CA SER A 366 7.19 -29.93 -5.24
C SER A 366 6.07 -30.96 -5.34
N THR A 367 4.83 -30.52 -5.34
CA THR A 367 3.64 -31.38 -5.52
C THR A 367 3.22 -31.53 -6.97
N GLY A 368 3.93 -30.88 -7.93
CA GLY A 368 3.64 -30.97 -9.35
C GLY A 368 2.42 -30.12 -9.80
N ILE A 369 1.84 -29.32 -8.91
CA ILE A 369 0.73 -28.41 -9.23
C ILE A 369 1.22 -27.24 -10.07
N LEU A 370 2.46 -26.77 -9.86
CA LEU A 370 3.07 -25.65 -10.55
C LEU A 370 4.32 -26.12 -11.31
N ASN A 371 4.35 -25.85 -12.61
CA ASN A 371 5.53 -25.97 -13.45
C ASN A 371 6.00 -24.59 -13.90
N THR A 372 7.21 -24.19 -13.48
CA THR A 372 7.79 -22.86 -13.81
C THR A 372 8.25 -22.73 -15.25
N ASP A 373 8.41 -23.84 -15.97
CA ASP A 373 8.77 -23.85 -17.40
C ASP A 373 7.54 -23.71 -18.30
N ASP A 374 6.34 -23.87 -17.72
CA ASP A 374 5.07 -23.73 -18.40
C ASP A 374 4.55 -22.30 -18.27
N SER A 375 4.33 -21.64 -19.41
CA SER A 375 3.86 -20.27 -19.50
C SER A 375 2.41 -20.13 -19.01
N VAL A 376 1.57 -21.14 -19.19
CA VAL A 376 0.17 -21.14 -18.74
C VAL A 376 0.10 -21.27 -17.23
N HIS A 377 0.89 -22.16 -16.63
CA HIS A 377 0.99 -22.27 -15.19
C HIS A 377 1.44 -20.94 -14.54
N LEU A 378 2.43 -20.28 -15.15
CA LEU A 378 2.88 -18.96 -14.68
C LEU A 378 1.80 -17.89 -14.87
N PHE A 379 1.09 -17.90 -15.99
CA PHE A 379 -0.01 -16.97 -16.23
C PHE A 379 -1.13 -17.14 -15.19
N VAL A 380 -1.57 -18.36 -14.94
CA VAL A 380 -2.59 -18.66 -13.92
C VAL A 380 -2.11 -18.28 -12.53
N LEU A 381 -0.84 -18.56 -12.20
CA LEU A 381 -0.25 -18.15 -10.93
C LEU A 381 -0.30 -16.63 -10.78
N HIS A 382 0.07 -15.87 -11.82
CA HIS A 382 0.00 -14.39 -11.78
C HIS A 382 -1.43 -13.91 -11.64
N LEU A 383 -2.37 -14.46 -12.38
CA LEU A 383 -3.78 -14.10 -12.34
C LEU A 383 -4.37 -14.27 -10.93
N ILE A 384 -4.04 -15.36 -10.27
CA ILE A 384 -4.57 -15.71 -8.94
C ILE A 384 -3.84 -14.95 -7.81
N PHE A 385 -2.51 -14.91 -7.88
CA PHE A 385 -1.71 -14.48 -6.73
C PHE A 385 -1.24 -13.03 -6.79
N THR A 386 -1.10 -12.41 -7.97
CA THR A 386 -0.71 -10.99 -8.04
C THR A 386 -1.68 -10.07 -7.31
N PRO A 387 -3.02 -10.21 -7.45
CA PRO A 387 -3.96 -9.40 -6.68
C PRO A 387 -3.86 -9.66 -5.16
N ARG A 388 -3.67 -10.92 -4.75
CA ARG A 388 -3.53 -11.28 -3.34
C ARG A 388 -2.24 -10.76 -2.72
N ILE A 389 -1.13 -10.84 -3.46
CA ILE A 389 0.15 -10.26 -3.04
C ILE A 389 0.01 -8.73 -2.94
N ASN A 390 -0.63 -8.08 -3.92
CA ASN A 390 -0.83 -6.65 -3.90
C ASN A 390 -1.70 -6.20 -2.71
N LYS A 391 -2.78 -6.93 -2.40
CA LYS A 391 -3.57 -6.67 -1.20
C LYS A 391 -2.71 -6.74 0.06
N ALA A 392 -1.91 -7.80 0.22
CA ALA A 392 -1.01 -7.95 1.36
C ALA A 392 0.07 -6.86 1.42
N LEU A 393 0.57 -6.41 0.26
CA LEU A 393 1.52 -5.30 0.15
C LEU A 393 0.89 -3.96 0.55
N ASP A 394 -0.38 -3.71 0.20
CA ASP A 394 -1.10 -2.51 0.60
C ASP A 394 -1.34 -2.48 2.11
N GLU A 395 -1.82 -3.58 2.70
CA GLU A 395 -1.98 -3.72 4.15
C GLU A 395 -0.63 -3.54 4.87
N PHE A 396 0.44 -4.13 4.34
CA PHE A 396 1.79 -3.95 4.87
C PHE A 396 2.23 -2.49 4.77
N ARG A 397 2.02 -1.82 3.63
CA ARG A 397 2.38 -0.41 3.42
C ARG A 397 1.69 0.49 4.44
N GLU A 398 0.38 0.32 4.64
CA GLU A 398 -0.39 1.10 5.62
C GLU A 398 0.11 0.83 7.05
N ALA A 399 0.29 -0.42 7.43
CA ALA A 399 0.84 -0.78 8.73
C ALA A 399 2.26 -0.21 8.93
N PHE A 400 3.12 -0.29 7.90
CA PHE A 400 4.47 0.25 7.94
C PHE A 400 4.46 1.77 8.08
N ASN A 401 3.65 2.48 7.31
CA ASN A 401 3.59 3.93 7.36
C ASN A 401 3.09 4.47 8.70
N HIS A 402 2.32 3.66 9.45
CA HIS A 402 1.77 4.04 10.76
C HIS A 402 2.52 3.44 11.96
N HIS A 403 3.46 2.49 11.78
CA HIS A 403 4.20 1.92 12.90
C HIS A 403 5.20 2.90 13.51
N LYS A 404 5.47 2.77 14.80
CA LYS A 404 6.44 3.61 15.51
C LYS A 404 7.87 3.18 15.24
N VAL A 405 8.71 4.09 14.76
CA VAL A 405 10.13 3.89 14.54
C VAL A 405 10.90 4.29 15.80
N ARG A 406 11.42 3.30 16.51
CA ARG A 406 12.11 3.51 17.80
C ARG A 406 13.29 4.48 17.72
N THR A 407 14.06 4.43 16.63
CA THR A 407 15.23 5.30 16.42
C THR A 407 14.85 6.75 16.12
N GLU A 408 13.61 7.02 15.78
CA GLU A 408 13.08 8.35 15.40
C GLU A 408 12.09 8.84 16.47
N ARG A 409 12.46 8.73 17.73
CA ARG A 409 11.65 9.17 18.88
C ARG A 409 10.23 8.60 18.91
N ASN A 410 10.05 7.37 18.40
CA ASN A 410 8.76 6.70 18.25
C ASN A 410 7.76 7.43 17.33
N CYS A 411 8.22 8.30 16.43
CA CYS A 411 7.38 8.81 15.36
C CYS A 411 7.18 7.73 14.30
N SER A 412 5.99 7.70 13.68
CA SER A 412 5.75 6.85 12.52
C SER A 412 6.32 7.50 11.24
N PRO A 413 6.56 6.74 10.16
CA PRO A 413 6.93 7.30 8.86
C PRO A 413 5.97 8.39 8.39
N TYR A 414 4.67 8.19 8.55
CA TYR A 414 3.67 9.19 8.20
C TYR A 414 3.77 10.45 9.08
N GLN A 415 3.98 10.31 10.38
CA GLN A 415 4.20 11.44 11.29
C GLN A 415 5.48 12.21 10.94
N MET A 416 6.56 11.50 10.59
CA MET A 416 7.81 12.14 10.15
C MET A 416 7.60 12.92 8.84
N TRP A 417 6.85 12.34 7.90
CA TRP A 417 6.50 13.00 6.64
C TRP A 417 5.76 14.32 6.91
N ILE A 418 4.64 14.27 7.62
CA ILE A 418 3.82 15.46 7.91
C ILE A 418 4.63 16.51 8.68
N ASN A 419 5.33 16.07 9.74
CA ASN A 419 6.14 17.00 10.53
C ASN A 419 7.23 17.70 9.70
N GLY A 420 7.88 16.96 8.79
CA GLY A 420 8.92 17.54 7.93
C GLY A 420 8.33 18.41 6.81
N MET A 421 7.18 18.05 6.25
CA MET A 421 6.50 18.89 5.24
C MET A 421 5.98 20.21 5.82
N LEU A 422 5.54 20.21 7.07
CA LEU A 422 5.08 21.40 7.77
C LEU A 422 6.21 22.23 8.42
N HIS A 423 7.46 21.77 8.30
CA HIS A 423 8.57 22.50 8.92
C HIS A 423 8.86 23.82 8.19
N PRO A 424 8.98 24.99 8.89
CA PRO A 424 9.14 26.28 8.24
C PRO A 424 10.40 26.42 7.36
N GLU A 425 11.46 25.67 7.68
CA GLU A 425 12.71 25.68 6.93
C GLU A 425 12.70 24.71 5.75
N ASN A 426 11.62 23.95 5.53
CA ASN A 426 11.55 23.06 4.39
C ASN A 426 11.27 23.89 3.11
N PRO A 427 12.22 23.95 2.14
CA PRO A 427 12.01 24.72 0.93
C PRO A 427 10.87 24.21 0.04
N LEU A 428 10.43 22.96 0.26
CA LEU A 428 9.32 22.34 -0.45
C LEU A 428 7.95 22.67 0.18
N ALA A 429 7.91 23.17 1.43
CA ALA A 429 6.69 23.58 2.09
C ALA A 429 6.05 24.83 1.42
N HIS A 430 6.84 25.64 0.71
CA HIS A 430 6.42 26.90 0.08
C HIS A 430 6.10 26.75 -1.43
N MET A 431 6.19 25.56 -2.03
CA MET A 431 5.96 25.36 -3.47
C MET A 431 4.47 25.24 -3.83
N HIS A 432 3.56 25.41 -2.87
CA HIS A 432 2.11 25.30 -3.03
C HIS A 432 1.35 26.59 -2.68
N SER A 433 2.04 27.73 -2.59
CA SER A 433 1.40 29.05 -2.43
C SER A 433 1.20 29.74 -3.78
#